data_40316840d9f3227b4ada8544b8c628f4
#
_entry.id   40316840d9f3227b4ada8544b8c628f4
#
_cell.length_a   1.000
_cell.length_b   1.000
_cell.length_c   1.000
_cell.angle_alpha   90.00
_cell.angle_beta   90.00
_cell.angle_gamma   90.00
#
_symmetry.space_group_name_H-M   'P 1'
#
loop_
_entity.id
_entity.type
_entity.pdbx_description
1 polymer ?
#
loop_
_entity_poly.entity_id
_entity_poly.type
_entity_poly.pdbx_seq_one_letter_code
_entity_poly.pdbx_strand_id
1 'polypeptide(L)'
;MRYWLLFLSLIFSFNLLSQYLSVQGDWALPMAAPVELSAGFGDLRPNHFHMGIDVRTGGKINLPIYSCEAGFISRIRVSSVGYGWVLYVQHPNGFTTVYAHCTSFAERIQQVYLDSSMVRQNNEIDLILPPDFLLVQRGEQIAFSGNSGGSTGPHLHFELRDTKTEHALNPFLHGFSVSDQAAPLLQGLRIYAVDASGYAIPGKALNISLTQKQHKVVLPPGFLDQESKLGLALEVTDYFSAGGRSYGLFSAEALSSSNERFAFEFDEIDFEDSRYINTHHDAAYARTSKRKFQKLFKSNDNPLTIYAYDGNGSFEIGAKDSLQIQIMLRDINGNETQHALLISNPHEKLLSKPFYELQTYWLPDAAYNYQQGSWSIILDSFTFY
;
A
#
# COMPACT_ATOMS: atom_id res chain seq x y z
N MET A 1 -12.54 54.51 44.36
CA MET A 1 -12.99 53.82 43.13
C MET A 1 -12.00 52.71 42.81
N ARG A 2 -12.34 51.47 43.06
CA ARG A 2 -11.49 50.29 42.81
C ARG A 2 -12.04 49.62 41.55
N TYR A 3 -11.24 49.59 40.45
CA TYR A 3 -11.56 48.85 39.22
C TYR A 3 -11.13 47.41 39.40
N TRP A 4 -12.10 46.50 39.30
CA TRP A 4 -11.88 45.05 39.17
C TRP A 4 -11.69 44.75 37.70
N LEU A 5 -10.49 44.33 37.32
CA LEU A 5 -10.18 43.75 36.02
C LEU A 5 -10.53 42.27 36.08
N LEU A 6 -11.65 41.90 35.39
CA LEU A 6 -12.01 40.54 35.10
C LEU A 6 -11.10 40.01 34.00
N PHE A 7 -10.19 39.14 34.36
CA PHE A 7 -9.45 38.31 33.38
C PHE A 7 -10.40 37.20 32.91
N LEU A 8 -10.95 37.35 31.70
CA LEU A 8 -11.57 36.25 30.93
C LEU A 8 -10.44 35.34 30.44
N SER A 9 -10.15 34.24 31.09
CA SER A 9 -9.35 33.15 30.55
C SER A 9 -10.15 32.43 29.48
N LEU A 10 -9.89 32.73 28.21
CA LEU A 10 -10.28 31.90 27.08
C LEU A 10 -9.53 30.57 27.19
N ILE A 11 -10.20 29.56 27.74
CA ILE A 11 -9.76 28.16 27.62
C ILE A 11 -9.98 27.76 26.19
N PHE A 12 -8.96 27.86 25.35
CA PHE A 12 -8.90 27.16 24.09
C PHE A 12 -8.82 25.67 24.43
N SER A 13 -9.97 25.03 24.43
CA SER A 13 -10.02 23.57 24.33
C SER A 13 -9.47 23.20 22.96
N PHE A 14 -8.20 22.87 22.90
CA PHE A 14 -7.67 22.05 21.82
C PHE A 14 -8.44 20.73 21.85
N ASN A 15 -9.45 20.61 21.01
CA ASN A 15 -9.97 19.31 20.66
C ASN A 15 -8.78 18.56 20.05
N LEU A 16 -8.16 17.69 20.83
CA LEU A 16 -7.33 16.61 20.33
C LEU A 16 -8.27 15.78 19.45
N LEU A 17 -8.29 16.10 18.15
CA LEU A 17 -8.96 15.29 17.15
C LEU A 17 -8.38 13.89 17.28
N SER A 18 -9.20 12.97 17.75
CA SER A 18 -8.77 11.64 18.11
C SER A 18 -8.39 10.89 16.83
N GLN A 19 -7.17 10.38 16.79
CA GLN A 19 -6.64 9.48 15.74
C GLN A 19 -7.26 8.08 15.83
N TYR A 20 -8.51 8.01 16.29
CA TYR A 20 -9.18 6.75 16.51
C TYR A 20 -10.04 6.37 15.31
N LEU A 21 -10.00 5.08 14.98
CA LEU A 21 -10.89 4.49 13.98
C LEU A 21 -12.33 4.69 14.42
N SER A 22 -13.13 5.20 13.52
CA SER A 22 -14.58 5.33 13.64
C SER A 22 -15.28 4.61 12.50
N VAL A 23 -16.58 4.38 12.64
CA VAL A 23 -17.39 3.70 11.63
C VAL A 23 -18.65 4.48 11.33
N GLN A 24 -19.15 4.36 10.11
CA GLN A 24 -20.39 4.93 9.64
C GLN A 24 -21.33 3.83 9.12
N GLY A 25 -22.62 4.13 9.09
CA GLY A 25 -23.63 3.17 8.63
C GLY A 25 -23.78 1.97 9.56
N ASP A 26 -23.88 0.79 8.97
CA ASP A 26 -24.17 -0.46 9.70
C ASP A 26 -22.93 -1.17 10.25
N TRP A 27 -21.73 -0.61 10.09
CA TRP A 27 -20.52 -1.20 10.63
C TRP A 27 -20.37 -1.04 12.14
N ALA A 28 -19.75 -2.02 12.77
CA ALA A 28 -19.21 -1.93 14.13
C ALA A 28 -17.69 -1.91 14.11
N LEU A 29 -17.07 -1.41 15.17
CA LEU A 29 -15.61 -1.49 15.32
C LEU A 29 -15.16 -2.94 15.55
N PRO A 30 -14.04 -3.37 14.95
CA PRO A 30 -13.52 -4.73 15.14
C PRO A 30 -12.97 -4.98 16.55
N MET A 31 -12.71 -3.92 17.32
CA MET A 31 -12.25 -3.96 18.71
C MET A 31 -12.93 -2.87 19.54
N ALA A 32 -12.88 -2.99 20.87
CA ALA A 32 -13.43 -1.97 21.76
C ALA A 32 -12.71 -0.62 21.58
N ALA A 33 -13.49 0.46 21.50
CA ALA A 33 -12.96 1.82 21.40
C ALA A 33 -12.17 2.23 22.68
N PRO A 34 -11.16 3.09 22.58
CA PRO A 34 -10.65 3.74 21.36
C PRO A 34 -9.77 2.80 20.52
N VAL A 35 -9.93 2.81 19.20
CA VAL A 35 -9.21 1.94 18.26
C VAL A 35 -8.16 2.78 17.50
N GLU A 36 -6.89 2.56 17.83
CA GLU A 36 -5.77 3.19 17.12
C GLU A 36 -5.24 2.26 16.02
N LEU A 37 -4.68 2.84 14.96
CA LEU A 37 -4.04 2.11 13.89
C LEU A 37 -2.51 2.13 14.03
N SER A 38 -1.86 1.13 13.42
CA SER A 38 -0.40 1.06 13.29
C SER A 38 0.06 0.96 11.84
N ALA A 39 -0.84 0.64 10.91
CA ALA A 39 -0.58 0.62 9.47
C ALA A 39 -1.88 0.81 8.67
N GLY A 40 -1.76 1.36 7.47
CA GLY A 40 -2.85 1.62 6.53
C GLY A 40 -2.93 0.62 5.39
N PHE A 41 -4.02 0.72 4.61
CA PHE A 41 -4.22 -0.01 3.37
C PHE A 41 -3.23 0.48 2.31
N GLY A 42 -2.68 -0.42 1.50
CA GLY A 42 -1.73 -0.09 0.44
C GLY A 42 -0.29 0.20 0.92
N ASP A 43 0.00 0.14 2.23
CA ASP A 43 1.36 0.30 2.75
C ASP A 43 2.35 -0.65 2.06
N LEU A 44 3.51 -0.13 1.67
CA LEU A 44 4.54 -0.93 1.00
C LEU A 44 5.21 -1.91 1.97
N ARG A 45 4.92 -3.19 1.83
CA ARG A 45 5.56 -4.30 2.57
C ARG A 45 6.62 -4.99 1.68
N PRO A 46 7.50 -5.83 2.25
CA PRO A 46 8.37 -6.68 1.42
C PRO A 46 7.54 -7.61 0.53
N ASN A 47 7.66 -7.44 -0.79
CA ASN A 47 7.03 -8.27 -1.83
C ASN A 47 5.49 -8.28 -1.91
N HIS A 48 4.78 -7.44 -1.16
CA HIS A 48 3.31 -7.31 -1.24
C HIS A 48 2.85 -5.95 -0.71
N PHE A 49 1.65 -5.54 -1.10
CA PHE A 49 0.95 -4.42 -0.48
C PHE A 49 0.28 -4.87 0.82
N HIS A 50 0.11 -3.95 1.76
CA HIS A 50 -0.70 -4.21 2.94
C HIS A 50 -2.18 -4.20 2.56
N MET A 51 -2.82 -5.35 2.67
CA MET A 51 -4.17 -5.62 2.16
C MET A 51 -5.29 -5.20 3.11
N GLY A 52 -4.96 -4.51 4.18
CA GLY A 52 -5.91 -4.10 5.21
C GLY A 52 -5.39 -2.97 6.06
N ILE A 53 -5.89 -2.89 7.28
CA ILE A 53 -5.42 -1.97 8.32
C ILE A 53 -4.95 -2.77 9.53
N ASP A 54 -3.90 -2.29 10.20
CA ASP A 54 -3.42 -2.91 11.44
C ASP A 54 -3.93 -2.12 12.65
N VAL A 55 -4.75 -2.77 13.47
CA VAL A 55 -5.33 -2.21 14.70
C VAL A 55 -4.40 -2.50 15.88
N ARG A 56 -4.02 -1.47 16.59
CA ARG A 56 -3.12 -1.55 17.74
C ARG A 56 -3.78 -2.19 18.95
N THR A 57 -3.04 -3.05 19.63
CA THR A 57 -3.44 -3.67 20.89
C THR A 57 -2.62 -3.18 22.08
N GLY A 58 -1.77 -2.17 21.88
CA GLY A 58 -0.86 -1.69 22.93
C GLY A 58 0.16 -2.73 23.39
N GLY A 59 0.54 -3.68 22.51
CA GLY A 59 1.44 -4.80 22.80
C GLY A 59 0.77 -5.93 23.59
N LYS A 60 -0.54 -5.91 23.76
CA LYS A 60 -1.31 -6.93 24.47
C LYS A 60 -1.91 -7.95 23.50
N ILE A 61 -2.01 -9.18 23.95
CA ILE A 61 -2.77 -10.25 23.31
C ILE A 61 -4.05 -10.52 24.12
N ASN A 62 -4.94 -11.35 23.57
CA ASN A 62 -6.20 -11.76 24.20
C ASN A 62 -7.21 -10.61 24.42
N LEU A 63 -7.12 -9.53 23.63
CA LEU A 63 -8.18 -8.53 23.62
C LEU A 63 -9.32 -9.02 22.72
N PRO A 64 -10.60 -8.79 23.12
CA PRO A 64 -11.74 -9.23 22.33
C PRO A 64 -11.77 -8.62 20.93
N ILE A 65 -12.07 -9.45 19.92
CA ILE A 65 -12.33 -9.05 18.54
C ILE A 65 -13.80 -9.30 18.25
N TYR A 66 -14.44 -8.33 17.58
CA TYR A 66 -15.87 -8.34 17.31
C TYR A 66 -16.15 -8.38 15.80
N SER A 67 -17.23 -9.05 15.39
CA SER A 67 -17.71 -8.99 14.02
C SER A 67 -18.20 -7.57 13.69
N CYS A 68 -17.71 -7.02 12.59
CA CYS A 68 -18.07 -5.65 12.18
C CYS A 68 -19.51 -5.54 11.69
N GLU A 69 -20.11 -6.63 11.18
CA GLU A 69 -21.49 -6.71 10.72
C GLU A 69 -22.03 -8.13 10.95
N ALA A 70 -23.34 -8.31 10.91
CA ALA A 70 -23.99 -9.62 10.92
C ALA A 70 -23.58 -10.43 9.67
N GLY A 71 -23.50 -11.75 9.83
CA GLY A 71 -23.11 -12.63 8.73
C GLY A 71 -22.88 -14.06 9.20
N PHE A 72 -21.96 -14.77 8.54
CA PHE A 72 -21.53 -16.10 8.97
C PHE A 72 -20.02 -16.26 8.81
N ILE A 73 -19.41 -17.09 9.64
CA ILE A 73 -18.00 -17.46 9.50
C ILE A 73 -17.89 -18.35 8.25
N SER A 74 -17.36 -17.79 7.16
CA SER A 74 -17.20 -18.50 5.89
C SER A 74 -15.92 -19.33 5.82
N ARG A 75 -14.88 -18.94 6.60
CA ARG A 75 -13.61 -19.67 6.63
C ARG A 75 -12.94 -19.52 7.98
N ILE A 76 -12.39 -20.63 8.47
CA ILE A 76 -11.47 -20.67 9.63
C ILE A 76 -10.14 -21.21 9.11
N ARG A 77 -9.08 -20.43 9.24
CA ARG A 77 -7.74 -20.91 8.87
C ARG A 77 -6.77 -20.70 10.03
N VAL A 78 -5.96 -21.71 10.29
CA VAL A 78 -4.88 -21.68 11.28
C VAL A 78 -3.61 -22.16 10.60
N SER A 79 -2.57 -21.33 10.66
CA SER A 79 -1.26 -21.61 10.06
C SER A 79 -0.16 -21.01 10.93
N SER A 80 1.04 -21.57 10.87
CA SER A 80 2.23 -21.01 11.52
C SER A 80 2.81 -19.80 10.78
N VAL A 81 2.36 -19.52 9.55
CA VAL A 81 2.85 -18.46 8.68
C VAL A 81 1.72 -17.55 8.18
N GLY A 82 2.06 -16.45 7.54
CA GLY A 82 1.10 -15.50 6.93
C GLY A 82 0.14 -14.92 7.98
N TYR A 83 -1.16 -15.04 7.76
CA TYR A 83 -2.20 -14.53 8.68
C TYR A 83 -2.26 -15.22 10.04
N GLY A 84 -1.58 -16.35 10.22
CA GLY A 84 -1.67 -17.10 11.47
C GLY A 84 -3.06 -17.69 11.70
N TRP A 85 -3.65 -17.38 12.85
CA TRP A 85 -5.04 -17.68 13.19
C TRP A 85 -5.92 -16.60 12.62
N VAL A 86 -6.81 -16.96 11.68
CA VAL A 86 -7.62 -15.99 10.94
C VAL A 86 -9.05 -16.49 10.75
N LEU A 87 -10.00 -15.55 10.87
CA LEU A 87 -11.41 -15.72 10.56
C LEU A 87 -11.81 -14.87 9.36
N TYR A 88 -12.68 -15.42 8.54
CA TYR A 88 -13.38 -14.72 7.47
C TYR A 88 -14.86 -14.70 7.78
N VAL A 89 -15.47 -13.52 7.79
CA VAL A 89 -16.91 -13.35 8.00
C VAL A 89 -17.52 -12.80 6.72
N GLN A 90 -18.38 -13.56 6.10
CA GLN A 90 -19.13 -13.11 4.93
C GLN A 90 -20.43 -12.44 5.38
N HIS A 91 -20.70 -11.27 4.81
CA HIS A 91 -21.84 -10.42 5.16
C HIS A 91 -22.89 -10.37 4.03
N PRO A 92 -24.18 -10.14 4.35
CA PRO A 92 -25.25 -10.06 3.34
C PRO A 92 -25.08 -8.88 2.36
N ASN A 93 -24.33 -7.85 2.75
CA ASN A 93 -24.07 -6.66 1.94
C ASN A 93 -23.02 -6.86 0.82
N GLY A 94 -22.51 -8.09 0.64
CA GLY A 94 -21.56 -8.44 -0.42
C GLY A 94 -20.10 -8.25 -0.04
N PHE A 95 -19.80 -7.92 1.21
CA PHE A 95 -18.44 -7.82 1.74
C PHE A 95 -18.06 -9.03 2.58
N THR A 96 -16.76 -9.29 2.66
CA THR A 96 -16.15 -10.23 3.60
C THR A 96 -15.14 -9.48 4.46
N THR A 97 -15.26 -9.60 5.80
CA THR A 97 -14.25 -9.08 6.72
C THR A 97 -13.30 -10.18 7.17
N VAL A 98 -12.02 -9.83 7.31
CA VAL A 98 -10.94 -10.76 7.69
C VAL A 98 -10.30 -10.27 8.99
N TYR A 99 -10.12 -11.18 9.95
CA TYR A 99 -9.56 -10.90 11.27
C TYR A 99 -8.39 -11.83 11.51
N ALA A 100 -7.16 -11.31 11.39
CA ALA A 100 -5.96 -12.12 11.41
C ALA A 100 -5.06 -11.87 12.64
N HIS A 101 -4.04 -12.70 12.77
CA HIS A 101 -3.06 -12.75 13.87
C HIS A 101 -3.68 -13.05 15.24
N CYS A 102 -4.86 -13.69 15.27
CA CYS A 102 -5.55 -14.06 16.50
C CYS A 102 -4.73 -15.04 17.34
N THR A 103 -5.00 -15.10 18.67
CA THR A 103 -4.50 -16.16 19.55
C THR A 103 -5.47 -17.32 19.65
N SER A 104 -6.77 -17.03 19.60
CA SER A 104 -7.85 -18.01 19.71
C SER A 104 -9.14 -17.42 19.18
N PHE A 105 -10.13 -18.27 19.02
CA PHE A 105 -11.48 -17.88 18.63
C PHE A 105 -12.43 -17.87 19.83
N ALA A 106 -13.62 -17.26 19.68
CA ALA A 106 -14.67 -17.37 20.65
C ALA A 106 -15.14 -18.85 20.77
N GLU A 107 -15.61 -19.23 21.94
CA GLU A 107 -15.83 -20.64 22.34
C GLU A 107 -16.51 -21.49 21.26
N ARG A 108 -17.61 -21.02 20.72
CA ARG A 108 -18.39 -21.71 19.67
C ARG A 108 -17.58 -21.95 18.39
N ILE A 109 -16.78 -20.98 17.97
CA ILE A 109 -15.91 -21.06 16.79
C ILE A 109 -14.68 -21.92 17.11
N GLN A 110 -14.14 -21.75 18.32
CA GLN A 110 -13.01 -22.53 18.81
C GLN A 110 -13.29 -24.02 18.83
N GLN A 111 -14.53 -24.43 19.19
CA GLN A 111 -14.92 -25.83 19.22
C GLN A 111 -14.87 -26.44 17.80
N VAL A 112 -15.37 -25.72 16.79
CA VAL A 112 -15.30 -26.20 15.37
C VAL A 112 -13.83 -26.38 14.93
N TYR A 113 -12.94 -25.46 15.31
CA TYR A 113 -11.50 -25.63 15.07
C TYR A 113 -10.97 -26.90 15.74
N LEU A 114 -11.23 -27.10 17.04
CA LEU A 114 -10.72 -28.24 17.82
C LEU A 114 -11.21 -29.57 17.26
N ASP A 115 -12.51 -29.70 16.98
CA ASP A 115 -13.10 -30.92 16.40
C ASP A 115 -12.45 -31.26 15.06
N SER A 116 -12.25 -30.23 14.21
CA SER A 116 -11.63 -30.42 12.90
C SER A 116 -10.14 -30.77 12.99
N SER A 117 -9.42 -30.16 13.92
CA SER A 117 -7.99 -30.44 14.15
C SER A 117 -7.77 -31.86 14.67
N MET A 118 -8.63 -32.34 15.58
CA MET A 118 -8.60 -33.71 16.08
C MET A 118 -8.88 -34.74 14.98
N VAL A 119 -9.91 -34.50 14.16
CA VAL A 119 -10.24 -35.39 13.04
C VAL A 119 -9.09 -35.45 12.02
N ARG A 120 -8.48 -34.33 11.72
CA ARG A 120 -7.38 -34.23 10.74
C ARG A 120 -6.01 -34.59 11.33
N GLN A 121 -5.91 -34.75 12.66
CA GLN A 121 -4.64 -34.90 13.38
C GLN A 121 -3.60 -33.84 13.01
N ASN A 122 -4.07 -32.61 12.77
CA ASN A 122 -3.26 -31.47 12.36
C ASN A 122 -3.79 -30.21 13.03
N ASN A 123 -2.88 -29.41 13.60
CA ASN A 123 -3.19 -28.12 14.19
C ASN A 123 -3.29 -27.00 13.14
N GLU A 124 -2.68 -27.20 11.98
CA GLU A 124 -2.85 -26.29 10.84
C GLU A 124 -4.06 -26.77 10.02
N ILE A 125 -5.04 -25.91 9.89
CA ILE A 125 -6.29 -26.21 9.19
C ILE A 125 -6.69 -25.08 8.26
N ASP A 126 -7.46 -25.42 7.26
CA ASP A 126 -8.17 -24.51 6.37
C ASP A 126 -9.56 -25.08 6.12
N LEU A 127 -10.58 -24.46 6.71
CA LEU A 127 -11.96 -24.89 6.72
C LEU A 127 -12.83 -23.86 6.00
N ILE A 128 -13.41 -24.24 4.89
CA ILE A 128 -14.52 -23.50 4.28
C ILE A 128 -15.82 -24.01 4.89
N LEU A 129 -16.62 -23.09 5.40
CA LEU A 129 -17.89 -23.40 6.06
C LEU A 129 -19.07 -22.97 5.19
N PRO A 130 -20.15 -23.77 5.17
CA PRO A 130 -21.33 -23.39 4.42
C PRO A 130 -22.06 -22.22 5.07
N PRO A 131 -22.84 -21.43 4.30
CA PRO A 131 -23.78 -20.48 4.85
C PRO A 131 -24.64 -21.11 5.95
N ASP A 132 -25.05 -20.32 6.93
CA ASP A 132 -25.94 -20.71 8.04
C ASP A 132 -25.34 -21.70 9.08
N PHE A 133 -24.09 -22.14 8.91
CA PHE A 133 -23.47 -23.06 9.89
C PHE A 133 -23.01 -22.33 11.16
N LEU A 134 -22.29 -21.21 11.04
CA LEU A 134 -21.81 -20.38 12.15
C LEU A 134 -22.24 -18.93 11.94
N LEU A 135 -23.50 -18.62 12.22
CA LEU A 135 -24.03 -17.27 12.15
C LEU A 135 -23.43 -16.40 13.27
N VAL A 136 -23.13 -15.16 12.95
CA VAL A 136 -22.65 -14.14 13.88
C VAL A 136 -23.48 -12.87 13.77
N GLN A 137 -23.64 -12.17 14.89
CA GLN A 137 -24.31 -10.87 14.93
C GLN A 137 -23.29 -9.74 14.83
N ARG A 138 -23.73 -8.58 14.37
CA ARG A 138 -22.92 -7.36 14.44
C ARG A 138 -22.52 -7.07 15.90
N GLY A 139 -21.23 -6.83 16.14
CA GLY A 139 -20.68 -6.61 17.48
C GLY A 139 -20.57 -7.87 18.34
N GLU A 140 -20.86 -9.07 17.81
CA GLU A 140 -20.60 -10.34 18.51
C GLU A 140 -19.09 -10.57 18.61
N GLN A 141 -18.63 -11.01 19.79
CA GLN A 141 -17.24 -11.41 19.96
C GLN A 141 -16.97 -12.72 19.22
N ILE A 142 -16.00 -12.69 18.31
CA ILE A 142 -15.65 -13.83 17.43
C ILE A 142 -14.26 -14.40 17.69
N ALA A 143 -13.32 -13.59 18.20
CA ALA A 143 -11.95 -14.00 18.42
C ALA A 143 -11.26 -13.17 19.51
N PHE A 144 -9.96 -13.47 19.71
CA PHE A 144 -9.07 -12.71 20.60
C PHE A 144 -7.79 -12.31 19.83
N SER A 145 -7.35 -11.06 20.02
CA SER A 145 -6.14 -10.52 19.37
C SER A 145 -4.88 -11.26 19.80
N GLY A 146 -3.91 -11.31 18.90
CA GLY A 146 -2.70 -12.06 19.15
C GLY A 146 -1.48 -11.56 18.38
N ASN A 147 -0.58 -12.50 18.10
CA ASN A 147 0.67 -12.30 17.37
C ASN A 147 1.04 -13.57 16.58
N SER A 148 0.06 -14.30 16.06
CA SER A 148 0.30 -15.54 15.33
C SER A 148 0.69 -15.28 13.87
N GLY A 149 1.30 -16.29 13.23
CA GLY A 149 1.73 -16.21 11.84
C GLY A 149 2.90 -15.27 11.60
N GLY A 150 2.86 -14.50 10.51
CA GLY A 150 3.93 -13.59 10.07
C GLY A 150 3.98 -12.24 10.79
N SER A 151 3.39 -12.10 11.97
CA SER A 151 3.35 -10.87 12.74
C SER A 151 4.64 -10.62 13.54
N THR A 152 5.09 -9.37 13.59
CA THR A 152 6.27 -8.93 14.36
C THR A 152 5.94 -8.37 15.75
N GLY A 153 4.66 -8.26 16.09
CA GLY A 153 4.19 -7.76 17.39
C GLY A 153 2.67 -7.82 17.50
N PRO A 154 2.11 -7.86 18.72
CA PRO A 154 0.67 -7.98 18.92
C PRO A 154 -0.14 -6.87 18.26
N HIS A 155 -1.07 -7.24 17.38
CA HIS A 155 -2.04 -6.37 16.72
C HIS A 155 -3.19 -7.21 16.14
N LEU A 156 -4.26 -6.56 15.69
CA LEU A 156 -5.25 -7.15 14.81
C LEU A 156 -4.99 -6.64 13.38
N HIS A 157 -4.71 -7.54 12.45
CA HIS A 157 -4.79 -7.24 11.02
C HIS A 157 -6.23 -7.42 10.56
N PHE A 158 -6.84 -6.36 10.04
CA PHE A 158 -8.23 -6.32 9.62
C PHE A 158 -8.33 -5.98 8.13
N GLU A 159 -9.10 -6.78 7.37
CA GLU A 159 -9.36 -6.50 5.95
C GLU A 159 -10.85 -6.41 5.68
N LEU A 160 -11.18 -5.62 4.67
CA LEU A 160 -12.45 -5.63 3.96
C LEU A 160 -12.21 -6.14 2.55
N ARG A 161 -13.03 -7.09 2.09
CA ARG A 161 -12.95 -7.67 0.74
C ARG A 161 -14.28 -7.62 0.04
N ASP A 162 -14.26 -7.51 -1.27
CA ASP A 162 -15.40 -7.90 -2.09
C ASP A 162 -15.56 -9.42 -2.03
N THR A 163 -16.77 -9.91 -1.73
CA THR A 163 -17.00 -11.36 -1.54
C THR A 163 -16.85 -12.17 -2.83
N LYS A 164 -17.07 -11.57 -4.01
CA LYS A 164 -17.07 -12.29 -5.29
C LYS A 164 -15.68 -12.36 -5.90
N THR A 165 -14.96 -11.24 -5.87
CA THR A 165 -13.62 -11.11 -6.46
C THR A 165 -12.53 -11.50 -5.47
N GLU A 166 -12.80 -11.46 -4.17
CA GLU A 166 -11.86 -11.56 -3.06
C GLU A 166 -10.80 -10.44 -3.04
N HIS A 167 -10.93 -9.43 -3.89
CA HIS A 167 -10.02 -8.28 -3.85
C HIS A 167 -10.11 -7.57 -2.51
N ALA A 168 -8.96 -7.16 -1.99
CA ALA A 168 -8.90 -6.33 -0.80
C ALA A 168 -9.32 -4.90 -1.14
N LEU A 169 -10.27 -4.38 -0.38
CA LEU A 169 -10.83 -3.04 -0.53
C LEU A 169 -10.27 -2.12 0.55
N ASN A 170 -10.06 -0.86 0.21
CA ASN A 170 -9.66 0.13 1.20
C ASN A 170 -10.81 0.40 2.19
N PRO A 171 -10.70 -0.01 3.47
CA PRO A 171 -11.81 0.12 4.42
C PRO A 171 -12.30 1.56 4.59
N PHE A 172 -11.42 2.54 4.38
CA PHE A 172 -11.75 3.95 4.55
C PHE A 172 -12.71 4.49 3.47
N LEU A 173 -12.82 3.83 2.33
CA LEU A 173 -13.81 4.14 1.29
C LEU A 173 -15.16 3.47 1.54
N HIS A 174 -15.24 2.57 2.53
CA HIS A 174 -16.41 1.72 2.79
C HIS A 174 -16.98 1.89 4.20
N GLY A 175 -16.91 3.09 4.77
CA GLY A 175 -17.55 3.44 6.03
C GLY A 175 -16.68 3.36 7.27
N PHE A 176 -15.41 2.96 7.15
CA PHE A 176 -14.40 3.17 8.19
C PHE A 176 -13.74 4.52 7.97
N SER A 177 -13.36 5.20 9.05
CA SER A 177 -12.69 6.50 8.93
C SER A 177 -11.79 6.78 10.11
N VAL A 178 -10.73 7.54 9.88
CA VAL A 178 -9.86 8.10 10.91
C VAL A 178 -9.79 9.60 10.69
N SER A 179 -9.93 10.38 11.75
CA SER A 179 -9.81 11.84 11.63
C SER A 179 -8.36 12.22 11.38
N ASP A 180 -8.11 12.91 10.28
CA ASP A 180 -6.80 13.41 9.88
C ASP A 180 -6.90 14.79 9.23
N GLN A 181 -5.92 15.65 9.54
CA GLN A 181 -5.77 16.99 8.96
C GLN A 181 -4.35 17.24 8.45
N ALA A 182 -3.49 16.22 8.48
CA ALA A 182 -2.11 16.33 8.04
C ALA A 182 -2.02 15.93 6.58
N ALA A 183 -1.57 16.85 5.72
CA ALA A 183 -1.36 16.52 4.31
C ALA A 183 -0.09 15.69 4.10
N PRO A 184 -0.05 14.80 3.10
CA PRO A 184 1.11 13.98 2.78
C PRO A 184 2.38 14.82 2.51
N LEU A 185 3.53 14.33 2.95
CA LEU A 185 4.81 15.00 2.80
C LEU A 185 5.67 14.30 1.75
N LEU A 186 6.07 15.04 0.72
CA LEU A 186 7.07 14.60 -0.25
C LEU A 186 8.45 14.62 0.40
N GLN A 187 9.04 13.44 0.64
CA GLN A 187 10.36 13.27 1.26
C GLN A 187 11.49 13.14 0.23
N GLY A 188 11.15 12.72 -0.98
CA GLY A 188 12.12 12.53 -2.05
C GLY A 188 11.47 12.46 -3.43
N LEU A 189 12.23 12.86 -4.44
CA LEU A 189 11.86 12.79 -5.83
C LEU A 189 13.01 12.18 -6.63
N ARG A 190 12.70 11.22 -7.53
CA ARG A 190 13.65 10.69 -8.51
C ARG A 190 13.11 10.87 -9.91
N ILE A 191 14.01 11.18 -10.84
CA ILE A 191 13.72 11.24 -12.27
C ILE A 191 14.48 10.11 -12.95
N TYR A 192 13.84 9.41 -13.88
CA TYR A 192 14.38 8.32 -14.65
C TYR A 192 14.32 8.66 -16.14
N ALA A 193 15.33 8.19 -16.91
CA ALA A 193 15.09 7.94 -18.31
C ALA A 193 14.36 6.59 -18.45
N VAL A 194 13.30 6.58 -19.23
CA VAL A 194 12.39 5.43 -19.40
C VAL A 194 12.32 5.10 -20.89
N ASP A 195 12.38 3.84 -21.25
CA ASP A 195 12.21 3.38 -22.63
C ASP A 195 10.76 3.38 -23.10
N ALA A 196 10.52 3.05 -24.35
CA ALA A 196 9.18 3.02 -24.95
C ALA A 196 8.24 1.99 -24.29
N SER A 197 8.78 0.96 -23.65
CA SER A 197 8.02 -0.08 -22.94
C SER A 197 7.74 0.26 -21.48
N GLY A 198 8.21 1.41 -21.00
CA GLY A 198 7.99 1.87 -19.62
C GLY A 198 9.03 1.37 -18.62
N TYR A 199 10.14 0.78 -19.06
CA TYR A 199 11.21 0.37 -18.15
C TYR A 199 12.22 1.49 -17.92
N ALA A 200 12.62 1.64 -16.66
CA ALA A 200 13.70 2.56 -16.31
C ALA A 200 15.04 2.08 -16.91
N ILE A 201 15.73 2.95 -17.65
CA ILE A 201 17.01 2.65 -18.25
C ILE A 201 18.08 2.56 -17.15
N PRO A 202 18.84 1.45 -17.06
CA PRO A 202 19.86 1.26 -16.03
C PRO A 202 20.89 2.39 -15.98
N GLY A 203 21.21 2.89 -14.80
CA GLY A 203 22.16 3.98 -14.60
C GLY A 203 21.66 5.37 -14.99
N LYS A 204 20.43 5.51 -15.49
CA LYS A 204 19.81 6.76 -15.89
C LYS A 204 18.75 7.21 -14.89
N ALA A 205 19.16 7.49 -13.64
CA ALA A 205 18.29 8.01 -12.59
C ALA A 205 18.95 9.13 -11.80
N LEU A 206 18.19 10.16 -11.46
CA LEU A 206 18.64 11.34 -10.70
C LEU A 206 17.80 11.47 -9.41
N ASN A 207 18.48 11.64 -8.29
CA ASN A 207 17.84 12.07 -7.03
C ASN A 207 17.75 13.58 -7.01
N ILE A 208 16.57 14.11 -6.71
CA ILE A 208 16.30 15.53 -6.66
C ILE A 208 16.23 15.97 -5.20
N SER A 209 17.04 16.96 -4.83
CA SER A 209 16.97 17.57 -3.50
C SER A 209 15.73 18.45 -3.38
N LEU A 210 14.93 18.21 -2.34
CA LEU A 210 13.69 18.93 -2.07
C LEU A 210 14.00 20.09 -1.11
N THR A 211 14.08 21.29 -1.63
CA THR A 211 14.37 22.50 -0.81
C THR A 211 13.17 23.43 -0.66
N GLN A 212 12.18 23.28 -1.56
CA GLN A 212 11.00 24.14 -1.64
C GLN A 212 9.83 23.35 -2.29
N LYS A 213 8.65 23.96 -2.40
CA LYS A 213 7.53 23.40 -3.17
C LYS A 213 7.71 23.47 -4.71
N GLN A 214 8.66 24.30 -5.17
CA GLN A 214 9.02 24.40 -6.58
C GLN A 214 10.43 23.88 -6.78
N HIS A 215 10.59 22.92 -7.68
CA HIS A 215 11.84 22.23 -7.95
C HIS A 215 12.30 22.52 -9.38
N LYS A 216 13.56 22.88 -9.55
CA LYS A 216 14.17 23.07 -10.87
C LYS A 216 15.27 22.05 -11.08
N VAL A 217 15.23 21.37 -12.20
CA VAL A 217 16.18 20.31 -12.56
C VAL A 217 16.70 20.57 -13.95
N VAL A 218 18.02 20.53 -14.10
CA VAL A 218 18.69 20.54 -15.42
C VAL A 218 19.22 19.13 -15.65
N LEU A 219 18.76 18.49 -16.72
CA LEU A 219 19.22 17.15 -17.08
C LEU A 219 20.69 17.19 -17.50
N PRO A 220 21.53 16.25 -17.06
CA PRO A 220 22.93 16.19 -17.51
C PRO A 220 23.02 15.74 -18.98
N PRO A 221 24.13 16.04 -19.65
CA PRO A 221 24.37 15.59 -21.02
C PRO A 221 24.21 14.07 -21.14
N GLY A 222 23.48 13.63 -22.16
CA GLY A 222 23.27 12.22 -22.45
C GLY A 222 22.37 11.48 -21.43
N PHE A 223 21.62 12.20 -20.61
CA PHE A 223 20.61 11.58 -19.75
C PHE A 223 19.49 10.94 -20.58
N LEU A 224 19.01 11.63 -21.60
CA LEU A 224 18.04 11.11 -22.55
C LEU A 224 18.71 10.78 -23.90
N ASP A 225 18.25 9.74 -24.54
CA ASP A 225 18.43 9.45 -25.95
C ASP A 225 17.18 9.79 -26.77
N GLN A 226 17.17 9.51 -28.06
CA GLN A 226 16.07 9.90 -28.96
C GLN A 226 14.73 9.25 -28.62
N GLU A 227 14.76 8.03 -28.07
CA GLU A 227 13.57 7.22 -27.82
C GLU A 227 13.13 7.29 -26.35
N SER A 228 14.02 7.73 -25.45
CA SER A 228 13.70 7.77 -24.03
C SER A 228 12.84 8.97 -23.64
N LYS A 229 11.97 8.72 -22.67
CA LYS A 229 11.10 9.69 -22.00
C LYS A 229 11.48 9.84 -20.52
N LEU A 230 10.79 10.69 -19.78
CA LEU A 230 11.00 10.91 -18.36
C LEU A 230 9.98 10.13 -17.55
N GLY A 231 10.44 9.39 -16.55
CA GLY A 231 9.61 8.82 -15.49
C GLY A 231 9.89 9.48 -14.15
N LEU A 232 8.88 9.57 -13.29
CA LEU A 232 8.99 10.13 -11.94
C LEU A 232 8.76 9.04 -10.90
N ALA A 233 9.46 9.15 -9.75
CA ALA A 233 9.11 8.36 -8.58
C ALA A 233 9.25 9.20 -7.32
N LEU A 234 8.36 8.94 -6.35
CA LEU A 234 8.14 9.75 -5.17
C LEU A 234 8.39 8.93 -3.91
N GLU A 235 9.15 9.47 -2.97
CA GLU A 235 9.15 9.00 -1.60
C GLU A 235 8.24 9.91 -0.79
N VAL A 236 7.18 9.37 -0.28
CA VAL A 236 6.13 10.11 0.43
C VAL A 236 5.93 9.50 1.80
N THR A 237 5.68 10.34 2.77
CA THR A 237 5.23 9.94 4.10
C THR A 237 3.94 10.68 4.41
N ASP A 238 2.96 9.93 4.86
CA ASP A 238 1.72 10.47 5.37
C ASP A 238 1.60 10.18 6.87
N TYR A 239 0.97 11.10 7.62
CA TYR A 239 0.80 10.98 9.06
C TYR A 239 -0.62 11.37 9.43
N PHE A 240 -1.34 10.55 10.20
CA PHE A 240 -2.67 10.94 10.70
C PHE A 240 -2.64 12.16 11.64
N SER A 241 -1.47 12.61 12.09
CA SER A 241 -1.27 13.87 12.79
C SER A 241 0.19 14.26 12.83
N ALA A 242 0.48 15.53 13.09
CA ALA A 242 1.85 16.02 13.27
C ALA A 242 2.55 15.25 14.41
N GLY A 243 3.60 14.49 14.07
CA GLY A 243 4.36 13.64 14.99
C GLY A 243 3.75 12.25 15.25
N GLY A 244 2.66 11.89 14.56
CA GLY A 244 2.05 10.57 14.57
C GLY A 244 2.87 9.52 13.81
N ARG A 245 2.29 8.31 13.66
CA ARG A 245 2.87 7.25 12.83
C ARG A 245 2.58 7.51 11.38
N SER A 246 3.51 7.10 10.52
CA SER A 246 3.34 7.18 9.07
C SER A 246 2.45 6.06 8.56
N TYR A 247 1.64 6.40 7.58
CA TYR A 247 0.78 5.52 6.80
C TYR A 247 1.12 5.62 5.32
N GLY A 248 0.56 4.72 4.52
CA GLY A 248 0.67 4.78 3.07
C GLY A 248 -0.06 5.98 2.50
N LEU A 249 0.47 6.51 1.41
CA LEU A 249 -0.21 7.50 0.58
C LEU A 249 -1.46 6.87 -0.04
N PHE A 250 -2.58 7.61 -0.08
CA PHE A 250 -3.77 7.14 -0.80
C PHE A 250 -3.60 7.27 -2.32
N SER A 251 -3.21 8.45 -2.81
CA SER A 251 -2.99 8.67 -4.25
C SER A 251 -1.89 9.66 -4.55
N ALA A 252 -1.26 9.48 -5.71
CA ALA A 252 -0.36 10.47 -6.29
C ALA A 252 -0.63 10.64 -7.78
N GLU A 253 -0.54 11.88 -8.24
CA GLU A 253 -0.76 12.26 -9.62
C GLU A 253 0.36 13.16 -10.13
N ALA A 254 0.74 12.99 -11.40
CA ALA A 254 1.58 13.92 -12.15
C ALA A 254 0.85 14.41 -13.39
N LEU A 255 0.85 15.72 -13.61
CA LEU A 255 0.27 16.40 -14.77
C LEU A 255 1.33 17.28 -15.42
N SER A 256 1.64 17.04 -16.69
CA SER A 256 2.59 17.85 -17.47
C SER A 256 1.94 19.07 -18.12
N SER A 257 2.77 20.07 -18.48
CA SER A 257 2.35 21.21 -19.26
C SER A 257 1.88 20.86 -20.69
N SER A 258 2.23 19.67 -21.18
CA SER A 258 1.72 19.09 -22.43
C SER A 258 0.43 18.28 -22.25
N ASN A 259 -0.18 18.35 -21.07
CA ASN A 259 -1.43 17.68 -20.69
C ASN A 259 -1.33 16.13 -20.62
N GLU A 260 -0.11 15.57 -20.54
CA GLU A 260 0.10 14.17 -20.21
C GLU A 260 -0.15 13.97 -18.70
N ARG A 261 -0.88 12.94 -18.33
CA ARG A 261 -1.36 12.73 -16.97
C ARG A 261 -1.19 11.27 -16.57
N PHE A 262 -0.77 11.03 -15.33
CA PHE A 262 -0.67 9.70 -14.78
C PHE A 262 -0.82 9.73 -13.27
N ALA A 263 -1.50 8.72 -12.72
CA ALA A 263 -1.72 8.61 -11.29
C ALA A 263 -1.76 7.15 -10.85
N PHE A 264 -1.62 6.95 -9.53
CA PHE A 264 -2.03 5.73 -8.86
C PHE A 264 -2.92 6.07 -7.67
N GLU A 265 -3.80 5.12 -7.31
CA GLU A 265 -4.74 5.22 -6.20
C GLU A 265 -4.93 3.85 -5.56
N PHE A 266 -4.98 3.80 -4.22
CA PHE A 266 -5.16 2.58 -3.46
C PHE A 266 -6.61 2.46 -2.97
N ASP A 267 -7.52 2.13 -3.85
CA ASP A 267 -8.93 1.82 -3.59
C ASP A 267 -9.18 0.32 -3.41
N GLU A 268 -8.59 -0.48 -4.29
CA GLU A 268 -8.72 -1.93 -4.30
C GLU A 268 -7.41 -2.57 -4.80
N ILE A 269 -7.07 -3.76 -4.28
CA ILE A 269 -5.88 -4.50 -4.68
C ILE A 269 -6.24 -6.00 -4.83
N ASP A 270 -5.90 -6.57 -5.99
CA ASP A 270 -5.93 -8.00 -6.22
C ASP A 270 -4.77 -8.69 -5.50
N PHE A 271 -5.06 -9.80 -4.79
CA PHE A 271 -4.03 -10.60 -4.11
C PHE A 271 -3.03 -11.22 -5.08
N GLU A 272 -3.47 -11.66 -6.25
CA GLU A 272 -2.60 -12.26 -7.27
C GLU A 272 -1.59 -11.25 -7.80
N ASP A 273 -2.00 -9.97 -7.90
CA ASP A 273 -1.17 -8.89 -8.42
C ASP A 273 -0.31 -8.21 -7.33
N SER A 274 -0.58 -8.45 -6.06
CA SER A 274 0.13 -7.79 -4.95
C SER A 274 1.65 -7.97 -5.00
N ARG A 275 2.14 -9.10 -5.54
CA ARG A 275 3.58 -9.38 -5.75
C ARG A 275 4.26 -8.37 -6.70
N TYR A 276 3.49 -7.74 -7.60
CA TYR A 276 4.00 -6.72 -8.52
C TYR A 276 4.30 -5.37 -7.85
N ILE A 277 4.15 -5.27 -6.54
CA ILE A 277 4.63 -4.12 -5.76
C ILE A 277 6.08 -3.75 -6.10
N ASN A 278 6.94 -4.75 -6.40
CA ASN A 278 8.34 -4.55 -6.77
C ASN A 278 8.51 -3.84 -8.12
N THR A 279 7.46 -3.78 -8.94
CA THR A 279 7.41 -2.97 -10.17
C THR A 279 6.86 -1.56 -9.89
N HIS A 280 5.99 -1.42 -8.90
CA HIS A 280 5.43 -0.14 -8.48
C HIS A 280 6.47 0.75 -7.79
N HIS A 281 7.31 0.21 -6.93
CA HIS A 281 8.38 0.98 -6.31
C HIS A 281 9.77 0.63 -6.89
N ASP A 282 10.78 1.48 -6.64
CA ASP A 282 12.16 1.19 -7.02
C ASP A 282 12.80 0.19 -6.04
N ALA A 283 12.46 -1.10 -6.20
CA ALA A 283 12.92 -2.17 -5.34
C ALA A 283 14.46 -2.32 -5.33
N ALA A 284 15.11 -2.07 -6.47
CA ALA A 284 16.57 -2.14 -6.57
C ALA A 284 17.24 -1.06 -5.72
N TYR A 285 16.76 0.18 -5.82
CA TYR A 285 17.28 1.27 -5.03
C TYR A 285 16.92 1.13 -3.54
N ALA A 286 15.72 0.64 -3.22
CA ALA A 286 15.28 0.43 -1.84
C ALA A 286 16.15 -0.57 -1.07
N ARG A 287 16.68 -1.62 -1.74
CA ARG A 287 17.59 -2.59 -1.12
C ARG A 287 18.86 -1.95 -0.57
N THR A 288 19.42 -0.97 -1.28
CA THR A 288 20.68 -0.31 -0.92
C THR A 288 20.50 0.96 -0.08
N SER A 289 19.50 1.79 -0.44
CA SER A 289 19.27 3.09 0.19
C SER A 289 18.36 3.06 1.42
N LYS A 290 17.57 1.98 1.58
CA LYS A 290 16.45 1.85 2.53
C LYS A 290 15.31 2.85 2.29
N ARG A 291 15.32 3.57 1.18
CA ARG A 291 14.29 4.53 0.78
C ARG A 291 13.37 3.89 -0.26
N LYS A 292 12.07 4.11 -0.13
CA LYS A 292 11.05 3.54 -1.01
C LYS A 292 10.46 4.63 -1.90
N PHE A 293 10.80 4.58 -3.19
CA PHE A 293 10.26 5.50 -4.20
C PHE A 293 9.16 4.82 -5.00
N GLN A 294 7.94 5.28 -4.88
CA GLN A 294 6.77 4.83 -5.64
C GLN A 294 6.78 5.50 -7.01
N LYS A 295 6.68 4.70 -8.07
CA LYS A 295 6.78 5.18 -9.45
C LYS A 295 5.45 5.76 -9.93
N LEU A 296 5.52 6.93 -10.55
CA LEU A 296 4.46 7.52 -11.37
C LEU A 296 4.67 7.17 -12.86
N PHE A 297 5.10 5.96 -13.10
CA PHE A 297 5.17 5.31 -14.42
C PHE A 297 5.19 3.79 -14.23
N LYS A 298 4.81 3.07 -15.28
CA LYS A 298 4.77 1.60 -15.26
C LYS A 298 5.29 1.02 -16.56
N SER A 299 5.77 -0.22 -16.53
CA SER A 299 5.99 -1.01 -17.76
C SER A 299 4.65 -1.42 -18.37
N ASN A 300 4.62 -1.64 -19.69
CA ASN A 300 3.40 -1.97 -20.43
C ASN A 300 2.79 -3.32 -20.01
N ASP A 301 3.59 -4.21 -19.43
CA ASP A 301 3.20 -5.54 -18.93
C ASP A 301 2.88 -5.56 -17.43
N ASN A 302 2.86 -4.41 -16.78
CA ASN A 302 2.50 -4.31 -15.36
C ASN A 302 0.98 -4.53 -15.17
N PRO A 303 0.53 -5.59 -14.47
CA PRO A 303 -0.88 -5.92 -14.34
C PRO A 303 -1.62 -5.10 -13.27
N LEU A 304 -0.91 -4.37 -12.39
CA LEU A 304 -1.52 -3.64 -11.28
C LEU A 304 -2.63 -2.70 -11.76
N THR A 305 -3.80 -2.82 -11.17
CA THR A 305 -4.99 -2.03 -11.47
C THR A 305 -5.04 -0.68 -10.75
N ILE A 306 -4.10 -0.42 -9.85
CA ILE A 306 -4.00 0.82 -9.05
C ILE A 306 -3.75 2.08 -9.89
N TYR A 307 -3.40 1.95 -11.18
CA TYR A 307 -3.05 3.09 -12.03
C TYR A 307 -4.27 3.65 -12.75
N ALA A 308 -4.46 4.95 -12.63
CA ALA A 308 -5.44 5.72 -13.38
C ALA A 308 -4.79 6.33 -14.63
N TYR A 309 -5.59 6.52 -15.65
CA TYR A 309 -5.27 7.04 -16.97
C TYR A 309 -4.55 6.05 -17.90
N ASP A 310 -4.70 6.31 -19.20
CA ASP A 310 -4.05 5.54 -20.25
C ASP A 310 -2.54 5.84 -20.36
N GLY A 311 -1.80 4.90 -20.92
CA GLY A 311 -0.35 5.02 -21.11
C GLY A 311 0.46 4.48 -19.94
N ASN A 312 1.76 4.75 -19.98
CA ASN A 312 2.72 4.21 -19.03
C ASN A 312 3.30 5.27 -18.06
N GLY A 313 2.78 6.50 -18.05
CA GLY A 313 3.22 7.55 -17.13
C GLY A 313 4.58 8.17 -17.47
N SER A 314 5.12 7.92 -18.64
CA SER A 314 6.33 8.58 -19.10
C SER A 314 6.00 9.89 -19.83
N PHE A 315 6.79 10.94 -19.54
CA PHE A 315 6.61 12.29 -20.07
C PHE A 315 7.65 12.60 -21.15
N GLU A 316 7.21 13.21 -22.23
CA GLU A 316 8.10 13.59 -23.31
C GLU A 316 8.74 14.98 -23.09
N ILE A 317 10.02 15.12 -23.36
CA ILE A 317 10.73 16.39 -23.38
C ILE A 317 11.65 16.45 -24.59
N GLY A 318 11.55 17.54 -25.36
CA GLY A 318 12.40 17.80 -26.53
C GLY A 318 13.87 18.10 -26.19
N ALA A 319 14.71 18.09 -27.21
CA ALA A 319 16.06 18.66 -27.13
C ALA A 319 15.95 20.19 -26.97
N LYS A 320 16.81 20.78 -26.13
CA LYS A 320 16.82 22.24 -25.85
C LYS A 320 15.46 22.80 -25.36
N ASP A 321 14.68 21.94 -24.67
CA ASP A 321 13.34 22.25 -24.23
C ASP A 321 13.21 22.18 -22.71
N SER A 322 12.06 22.55 -22.18
CA SER A 322 11.73 22.42 -20.78
C SER A 322 10.30 21.95 -20.59
N LEU A 323 10.08 21.13 -19.57
CA LEU A 323 8.80 20.55 -19.21
C LEU A 323 8.46 20.93 -17.78
N GLN A 324 7.25 21.46 -17.59
CA GLN A 324 6.70 21.68 -16.26
C GLN A 324 5.76 20.52 -15.91
N ILE A 325 5.92 19.95 -14.70
CA ILE A 325 5.06 18.90 -14.17
C ILE A 325 4.53 19.36 -12.82
N GLN A 326 3.23 19.22 -12.62
CA GLN A 326 2.60 19.37 -11.33
C GLN A 326 2.43 17.99 -10.71
N ILE A 327 2.84 17.85 -9.44
CA ILE A 327 2.70 16.63 -8.65
C ILE A 327 1.70 16.94 -7.55
N MET A 328 0.64 16.14 -7.46
CA MET A 328 -0.38 16.19 -6.41
C MET A 328 -0.32 14.91 -5.60
N LEU A 329 -0.24 15.06 -4.28
CA LEU A 329 -0.31 13.97 -3.31
C LEU A 329 -1.59 14.12 -2.52
N ARG A 330 -2.31 13.03 -2.31
CA ARG A 330 -3.56 13.06 -1.56
C ARG A 330 -3.63 11.89 -0.58
N ASP A 331 -4.04 12.17 0.65
CA ASP A 331 -4.41 11.15 1.61
C ASP A 331 -5.88 10.72 1.44
N ILE A 332 -6.30 9.74 2.24
CA ILE A 332 -7.67 9.20 2.20
C ILE A 332 -8.71 10.18 2.75
N ASN A 333 -8.32 11.19 3.52
CA ASN A 333 -9.19 12.22 4.10
C ASN A 333 -9.35 13.43 3.17
N GLY A 334 -8.65 13.44 2.03
CA GLY A 334 -8.66 14.52 1.05
C GLY A 334 -7.71 15.67 1.37
N ASN A 335 -6.78 15.52 2.33
CA ASN A 335 -5.71 16.50 2.51
C ASN A 335 -4.71 16.37 1.37
N GLU A 336 -4.28 17.51 0.82
CA GLU A 336 -3.48 17.56 -0.40
C GLU A 336 -2.17 18.33 -0.22
N THR A 337 -1.13 17.84 -0.88
CA THR A 337 0.12 18.58 -1.08
C THR A 337 0.45 18.65 -2.56
N GLN A 338 0.82 19.84 -3.01
CA GLN A 338 1.17 20.11 -4.41
C GLN A 338 2.63 20.57 -4.52
N HIS A 339 3.33 20.04 -5.53
CA HIS A 339 4.66 20.43 -5.91
C HIS A 339 4.74 20.74 -7.40
N ALA A 340 5.51 21.74 -7.78
CA ALA A 340 5.80 22.06 -9.17
C ALA A 340 7.26 21.67 -9.49
N LEU A 341 7.45 20.93 -10.58
CA LEU A 341 8.74 20.48 -11.08
C LEU A 341 8.95 21.09 -12.48
N LEU A 342 10.02 21.86 -12.64
CA LEU A 342 10.49 22.34 -13.93
C LEU A 342 11.75 21.57 -14.33
N ILE A 343 11.67 20.78 -15.39
CA ILE A 343 12.78 20.02 -15.93
C ILE A 343 13.24 20.71 -17.22
N SER A 344 14.54 20.98 -17.33
CA SER A 344 15.14 21.56 -18.53
C SER A 344 16.12 20.56 -19.14
N ASN A 345 15.99 20.31 -20.43
CA ASN A 345 16.92 19.53 -21.24
C ASN A 345 17.68 20.46 -22.20
N PRO A 346 18.78 21.08 -21.80
CA PRO A 346 19.52 22.02 -22.65
C PRO A 346 20.38 21.34 -23.73
N HIS A 347 20.41 20.00 -23.74
CA HIS A 347 21.27 19.19 -24.58
C HIS A 347 20.52 18.58 -25.76
N GLU A 348 21.27 18.27 -26.83
CA GLU A 348 20.76 17.39 -27.89
C GLU A 348 20.54 15.98 -27.30
N LYS A 349 19.49 15.29 -27.75
CA LYS A 349 19.29 13.89 -27.41
C LYS A 349 20.33 13.05 -28.18
N LEU A 350 20.99 12.14 -27.48
CA LEU A 350 21.90 11.20 -28.08
C LEU A 350 21.13 10.23 -29.00
N LEU A 351 21.79 9.75 -30.04
CA LEU A 351 21.26 8.60 -30.78
C LEU A 351 21.11 7.42 -29.82
N SER A 352 19.96 6.77 -29.86
CA SER A 352 19.74 5.55 -29.08
C SER A 352 20.82 4.53 -29.48
N LYS A 353 21.63 4.11 -28.51
CA LYS A 353 22.46 2.92 -28.73
C LYS A 353 21.47 1.75 -28.83
N PRO A 354 21.64 0.85 -29.83
CA PRO A 354 20.83 -0.35 -29.82
C PRO A 354 21.02 -1.03 -28.48
N PHE A 355 19.95 -1.08 -27.68
CA PHE A 355 19.91 -1.91 -26.52
C PHE A 355 20.06 -3.31 -27.06
N TYR A 356 21.15 -3.98 -26.73
CA TYR A 356 21.23 -5.41 -27.01
C TYR A 356 20.07 -6.00 -26.21
N GLU A 357 18.99 -6.35 -26.91
CA GLU A 357 17.91 -7.11 -26.36
C GLU A 357 18.54 -8.31 -25.65
N LEU A 358 18.54 -8.24 -24.31
CA LEU A 358 18.57 -9.45 -23.53
C LEU A 358 17.20 -10.07 -23.79
N GLN A 359 17.10 -10.84 -24.89
CA GLN A 359 15.87 -11.53 -25.33
C GLN A 359 15.46 -12.67 -24.38
N THR A 360 15.81 -12.58 -23.12
CA THR A 360 15.42 -13.55 -22.11
C THR A 360 14.50 -12.87 -21.11
N TYR A 361 13.22 -12.88 -21.43
CA TYR A 361 12.20 -12.68 -20.43
C TYR A 361 12.26 -13.87 -19.45
N TRP A 362 12.56 -13.59 -18.20
CA TRP A 362 12.62 -14.59 -17.14
C TRP A 362 11.21 -14.80 -16.63
N LEU A 363 10.58 -15.91 -17.02
CA LEU A 363 9.29 -16.32 -16.48
C LEU A 363 9.52 -16.99 -15.12
N PRO A 364 8.77 -16.63 -14.06
CA PRO A 364 8.99 -17.17 -12.71
C PRO A 364 8.93 -18.70 -12.62
N ASP A 365 8.23 -19.34 -13.54
CA ASP A 365 7.91 -20.77 -13.50
C ASP A 365 8.90 -21.64 -14.32
N ALA A 366 9.92 -21.04 -14.91
CA ALA A 366 10.90 -21.76 -15.74
C ALA A 366 12.30 -21.75 -15.11
N ALA A 367 12.99 -22.88 -15.21
CA ALA A 367 14.42 -22.92 -14.89
C ALA A 367 15.23 -22.35 -16.05
N TYR A 368 16.17 -21.45 -15.74
CA TYR A 368 17.02 -20.82 -16.73
C TYR A 368 18.48 -21.19 -16.53
N ASN A 369 19.14 -21.52 -17.64
CA ASN A 369 20.58 -21.69 -17.68
C ASN A 369 21.13 -20.69 -18.70
N TYR A 370 21.75 -19.63 -18.20
CA TYR A 370 22.34 -18.58 -19.02
C TYR A 370 23.85 -18.66 -18.94
N GLN A 371 24.51 -18.69 -20.11
CA GLN A 371 25.96 -18.74 -20.22
C GLN A 371 26.47 -17.62 -21.11
N GLN A 372 27.39 -16.80 -20.61
CA GLN A 372 28.07 -15.78 -21.39
C GLN A 372 29.58 -15.82 -21.06
N GLY A 373 30.37 -16.28 -22.03
CA GLY A 373 31.81 -16.47 -21.84
C GLY A 373 32.11 -17.48 -20.75
N SER A 374 32.87 -17.06 -19.74
CA SER A 374 33.23 -17.91 -18.57
C SER A 374 32.19 -17.84 -17.43
N TRP A 375 31.12 -17.10 -17.57
CA TRP A 375 30.07 -16.96 -16.55
C TRP A 375 28.86 -17.81 -16.90
N SER A 376 28.34 -18.53 -15.93
CA SER A 376 27.05 -19.21 -16.02
C SER A 376 26.15 -18.79 -14.86
N ILE A 377 24.89 -18.51 -15.15
CA ILE A 377 23.86 -18.26 -14.17
C ILE A 377 22.83 -19.37 -14.34
N ILE A 378 22.64 -20.15 -13.30
CA ILE A 378 21.60 -21.17 -13.23
C ILE A 378 20.56 -20.67 -12.23
N LEU A 379 19.35 -20.49 -12.69
CA LEU A 379 18.18 -20.12 -11.86
C LEU A 379 17.18 -21.26 -11.97
N ASP A 380 16.80 -21.81 -10.86
CA ASP A 380 15.71 -22.78 -10.81
C ASP A 380 14.34 -22.10 -10.82
N SER A 381 13.29 -22.86 -11.04
CA SER A 381 11.91 -22.38 -11.10
C SER A 381 11.40 -21.75 -9.78
N PHE A 382 12.18 -21.79 -8.70
CA PHE A 382 11.82 -21.24 -7.39
C PHE A 382 12.69 -20.06 -6.95
N THR A 383 13.64 -19.63 -7.79
CA THR A 383 14.60 -18.55 -7.44
C THR A 383 13.91 -17.18 -7.22
N PHE A 384 12.66 -17.01 -7.67
CA PHE A 384 11.92 -15.75 -7.64
C PHE A 384 10.69 -15.73 -6.71
N TYR A 385 10.54 -16.74 -5.85
CA TYR A 385 9.45 -16.81 -4.86
C TYR A 385 9.85 -16.26 -3.49
#